data_974a09bd4a5a75ebd65190bb120c0c74
#
_entry.id   974a09bd4a5a75ebd65190bb120c0c74
#
_cell.length_a   1.000
_cell.length_b   1.000
_cell.length_c   1.000
_cell.angle_alpha   90.00
_cell.angle_beta   90.00
_cell.angle_gamma   90.00
#
_symmetry.space_group_name_H-M   'P 1'
#
loop_
_entity.id
_entity.type
_entity.pdbx_description
1 polymer ?
#
loop_
_entity_poly.entity_id
_entity_poly.type
_entity_poly.pdbx_seq_one_letter_code
_entity_poly.pdbx_strand_id
1 'polypeptide(L)'
;MIFVGSKVTAVRSEKGKKVSDIVDILLFLKRFIENNNNESVRTVENILKGKSGLYSGERDLFFNKLPYLNKLYTKISIEELYKDIFKQVFNSDAINGVLKLENLKACNGEIALTLGENVAFGVINVGDTNELIKLCEANELRTIDNDFQESLFNNIKDKDSRVKILIGSKKFTEGWDSWRVSAIGLMNIGKKEGRQIIQLFGRGIRLQGYNMSLKRTSALGAINIGAAIPEYISTLETLNIFGINANYMKEFRDMLLKENVPPNDEKIDIKLPILPTIESDELKKLKVIRVKDNMQYKRNAEKEVLDNNISIYFKENKIKLDLYANIDEVQSKKDRGIGTLIKENVIFNKLIISIMDMDRVFFEIVSYKKDRCLYNINIAKEYLVDLLLDDCWYEIYMPKADFRITFANKTRFEDVAIMLLQKYLERFFKKKKAEWEKDKLEYVELTYNEFIKSD
;
A
#
# COMPACT_ATOMS: atom_id res chain seq x y z
N MET A 1 -4.36 -6.29 -12.96
CA MET A 1 -2.91 -6.60 -12.95
C MET A 1 -2.26 -5.97 -14.17
N ILE A 2 -1.02 -5.50 -14.03
CA ILE A 2 -0.25 -4.94 -15.14
C ILE A 2 1.02 -5.74 -15.31
N PHE A 3 1.34 -6.13 -16.53
CA PHE A 3 2.64 -6.71 -16.86
C PHE A 3 3.39 -5.80 -17.84
N VAL A 4 4.64 -5.54 -17.54
CA VAL A 4 5.51 -4.70 -18.39
C VAL A 4 6.75 -5.49 -18.75
N GLY A 5 6.93 -5.70 -20.04
CA GLY A 5 8.12 -6.29 -20.61
C GLY A 5 9.10 -5.24 -21.13
N SER A 6 10.39 -5.52 -21.05
CA SER A 6 11.42 -4.63 -21.58
C SER A 6 11.34 -4.49 -23.10
N LYS A 7 11.01 -5.56 -23.82
CA LYS A 7 11.01 -5.61 -25.29
C LYS A 7 9.81 -6.37 -25.85
N VAL A 8 9.29 -5.84 -26.95
CA VAL A 8 8.22 -6.46 -27.76
C VAL A 8 8.81 -7.45 -28.76
N THR A 9 9.94 -7.09 -29.36
CA THR A 9 10.65 -7.87 -30.36
C THR A 9 11.47 -8.99 -29.76
N ALA A 10 11.78 -10.01 -30.52
CA ALA A 10 12.55 -11.17 -30.07
C ALA A 10 13.92 -10.79 -29.50
N VAL A 11 14.22 -11.28 -28.29
CA VAL A 11 15.46 -10.96 -27.57
C VAL A 11 16.33 -12.19 -27.37
N ARG A 12 15.72 -13.37 -27.30
CA ARG A 12 16.39 -14.63 -27.02
C ARG A 12 15.77 -15.79 -27.79
N SER A 13 16.49 -16.89 -27.84
CA SER A 13 15.97 -18.14 -28.37
C SER A 13 15.79 -19.14 -27.20
N GLU A 14 14.63 -19.71 -27.08
CA GLU A 14 14.31 -20.75 -26.11
C GLU A 14 13.77 -21.99 -26.82
N LYS A 15 14.41 -23.13 -26.62
CA LYS A 15 14.08 -24.39 -27.31
C LYS A 15 13.96 -24.24 -28.85
N GLY A 16 14.82 -23.41 -29.44
CA GLY A 16 14.83 -23.18 -30.89
C GLY A 16 13.81 -22.17 -31.40
N LYS A 17 12.92 -21.62 -30.55
CA LYS A 17 11.94 -20.60 -30.92
C LYS A 17 12.37 -19.23 -30.40
N LYS A 18 12.11 -18.19 -31.16
CA LYS A 18 12.34 -16.80 -30.76
C LYS A 18 11.25 -16.35 -29.79
N VAL A 19 11.63 -15.76 -28.67
CA VAL A 19 10.71 -15.25 -27.65
C VAL A 19 11.04 -13.81 -27.25
N SER A 20 10.02 -13.08 -26.84
CA SER A 20 10.13 -11.77 -26.21
C SER A 20 9.53 -11.81 -24.80
N ASP A 21 9.75 -10.75 -24.00
CA ASP A 21 9.16 -10.68 -22.67
C ASP A 21 7.65 -10.78 -22.67
N ILE A 22 7.00 -10.18 -23.66
CA ILE A 22 5.54 -10.25 -23.84
C ILE A 22 5.10 -11.67 -24.15
N VAL A 23 5.82 -12.37 -25.06
CA VAL A 23 5.52 -13.78 -25.40
C VAL A 23 5.68 -14.67 -24.17
N ASP A 24 6.68 -14.44 -23.32
CA ASP A 24 6.84 -15.21 -22.08
C ASP A 24 5.64 -15.06 -21.13
N ILE A 25 5.14 -13.82 -20.99
CA ILE A 25 3.93 -13.56 -20.20
C ILE A 25 2.74 -14.34 -20.77
N LEU A 26 2.57 -14.33 -22.10
CA LEU A 26 1.50 -15.04 -22.78
C LEU A 26 1.62 -16.56 -22.64
N LEU A 27 2.83 -17.09 -22.75
CA LEU A 27 3.10 -18.52 -22.54
C LEU A 27 2.86 -18.93 -21.07
N PHE A 28 3.16 -18.05 -20.13
CA PHE A 28 2.81 -18.28 -18.73
C PHE A 28 1.29 -18.34 -18.56
N LEU A 29 0.53 -17.39 -19.10
CA LEU A 29 -0.93 -17.38 -19.03
C LEU A 29 -1.51 -18.63 -19.70
N LYS A 30 -1.00 -19.01 -20.90
CA LYS A 30 -1.40 -20.25 -21.58
C LYS A 30 -1.20 -21.48 -20.68
N ARG A 31 0.00 -21.66 -20.09
CA ARG A 31 0.29 -22.77 -19.18
C ARG A 31 -0.61 -22.78 -17.96
N PHE A 32 -0.88 -21.59 -17.38
CA PHE A 32 -1.78 -21.48 -16.24
C PHE A 32 -3.20 -21.91 -16.60
N ILE A 33 -3.71 -21.50 -17.78
CA ILE A 33 -5.04 -21.85 -18.29
C ILE A 33 -5.13 -23.36 -18.61
N GLU A 34 -4.13 -23.92 -19.31
CA GLU A 34 -4.12 -25.31 -19.72
C GLU A 34 -4.00 -26.27 -18.52
N ASN A 35 -3.41 -25.84 -17.43
CA ASN A 35 -3.25 -26.58 -16.17
C ASN A 35 -2.81 -28.03 -16.36
N ASN A 36 -1.83 -28.26 -17.22
CA ASN A 36 -1.32 -29.58 -17.53
C ASN A 36 -0.82 -30.28 -16.24
N ASN A 37 -1.24 -31.53 -16.03
CA ASN A 37 -0.94 -32.32 -14.83
C ASN A 37 -1.33 -31.64 -13.49
N ASN A 38 -2.32 -30.74 -13.48
CA ASN A 38 -2.74 -29.96 -12.30
C ASN A 38 -1.63 -29.08 -11.69
N GLU A 39 -0.65 -28.65 -12.48
CA GLU A 39 0.47 -27.84 -12.03
C GLU A 39 0.02 -26.48 -11.50
N SER A 40 -0.91 -25.82 -12.20
CA SER A 40 -1.43 -24.52 -11.80
C SER A 40 -2.24 -24.59 -10.50
N VAL A 41 -3.08 -25.60 -10.35
CA VAL A 41 -3.84 -25.86 -9.12
C VAL A 41 -2.90 -26.09 -7.93
N ARG A 42 -1.87 -26.94 -8.10
CA ARG A 42 -0.85 -27.19 -7.07
C ARG A 42 -0.07 -25.93 -6.70
N THR A 43 0.23 -25.08 -7.69
CA THR A 43 0.94 -23.81 -7.45
C THR A 43 0.08 -22.88 -6.59
N VAL A 44 -1.20 -22.72 -6.90
CA VAL A 44 -2.13 -21.93 -6.10
C VAL A 44 -2.23 -22.49 -4.68
N GLU A 45 -2.38 -23.81 -4.54
CA GLU A 45 -2.43 -24.48 -3.24
C GLU A 45 -1.17 -24.24 -2.40
N ASN A 46 0.01 -24.40 -3.03
CA ASN A 46 1.29 -24.17 -2.35
C ASN A 46 1.44 -22.73 -1.87
N ILE A 47 1.02 -21.74 -2.67
CA ILE A 47 1.02 -20.33 -2.27
C ILE A 47 0.13 -20.12 -1.02
N LEU A 48 -1.07 -20.66 -1.01
CA LEU A 48 -1.99 -20.56 0.14
C LEU A 48 -1.44 -21.24 1.40
N LYS A 49 -0.74 -22.37 1.23
CA LYS A 49 -0.10 -23.09 2.33
C LYS A 49 1.23 -22.46 2.80
N GLY A 50 1.65 -21.33 2.22
CA GLY A 50 2.94 -20.70 2.52
C GLY A 50 4.14 -21.55 2.10
N LYS A 51 4.00 -22.26 0.98
CA LYS A 51 5.03 -23.11 0.34
C LYS A 51 5.26 -22.68 -1.11
N SER A 52 5.29 -21.37 -1.36
CA SER A 52 5.42 -20.81 -2.70
C SER A 52 6.80 -21.07 -3.33
N GLY A 53 7.80 -21.39 -2.52
CA GLY A 53 9.19 -21.49 -2.96
C GLY A 53 9.93 -20.14 -3.01
N LEU A 54 9.26 -19.05 -2.66
CA LEU A 54 9.84 -17.70 -2.55
C LEU A 54 10.02 -17.33 -1.08
N TYR A 55 11.23 -17.06 -0.65
CA TYR A 55 11.55 -16.86 0.76
C TYR A 55 12.20 -15.50 1.01
N SER A 56 11.90 -14.93 2.17
CA SER A 56 12.67 -13.86 2.80
C SER A 56 13.28 -14.41 4.10
N GLY A 57 14.60 -14.63 4.11
CA GLY A 57 15.23 -15.40 5.16
C GLY A 57 14.71 -16.84 5.19
N GLU A 58 14.09 -17.24 6.30
CA GLU A 58 13.49 -18.58 6.48
C GLU A 58 11.98 -18.61 6.25
N ARG A 59 11.35 -17.44 6.04
CA ARG A 59 9.90 -17.30 5.92
C ARG A 59 9.46 -17.22 4.46
N ASP A 60 8.42 -17.98 4.10
CA ASP A 60 7.76 -17.88 2.80
C ASP A 60 7.10 -16.50 2.65
N LEU A 61 7.26 -15.86 1.46
CA LEU A 61 6.77 -14.53 1.17
C LEU A 61 5.28 -14.35 1.28
N PHE A 62 4.53 -15.40 0.94
CA PHE A 62 3.07 -15.38 0.95
C PHE A 62 2.49 -15.84 2.28
N PHE A 63 3.33 -16.25 3.23
CA PHE A 63 2.84 -16.67 4.54
C PHE A 63 2.06 -15.55 5.22
N ASN A 64 0.78 -15.80 5.51
CA ASN A 64 -0.17 -14.83 6.09
C ASN A 64 -0.41 -13.54 5.27
N LYS A 65 -0.03 -13.52 3.98
CA LYS A 65 -0.30 -12.34 3.13
C LYS A 65 -1.66 -12.37 2.44
N LEU A 66 -2.33 -13.51 2.42
CA LEU A 66 -3.60 -13.73 1.74
C LEU A 66 -4.72 -14.14 2.72
N PRO A 67 -5.02 -13.36 3.77
CA PRO A 67 -5.92 -13.78 4.85
C PRO A 67 -7.34 -14.08 4.36
N TYR A 68 -7.86 -13.33 3.39
CA TYR A 68 -9.17 -13.59 2.80
C TYR A 68 -9.20 -14.94 2.06
N LEU A 69 -8.23 -15.20 1.20
CA LEU A 69 -8.16 -16.44 0.44
C LEU A 69 -7.92 -17.64 1.36
N ASN A 70 -7.11 -17.50 2.39
CA ASN A 70 -6.91 -18.54 3.39
C ASN A 70 -8.20 -18.88 4.12
N LYS A 71 -9.00 -17.87 4.52
CA LYS A 71 -10.31 -18.07 5.14
C LYS A 71 -11.33 -18.68 4.16
N LEU A 72 -11.28 -18.28 2.89
CA LEU A 72 -12.13 -18.86 1.85
C LEU A 72 -11.78 -20.33 1.60
N TYR A 73 -10.49 -20.65 1.50
CA TYR A 73 -9.99 -22.02 1.27
C TYR A 73 -10.37 -23.00 2.40
N THR A 74 -10.68 -22.55 3.60
CA THR A 74 -11.25 -23.43 4.64
C THR A 74 -12.68 -23.86 4.36
N LYS A 75 -13.38 -23.20 3.41
CA LYS A 75 -14.80 -23.43 3.12
C LYS A 75 -15.06 -24.07 1.75
N ILE A 76 -14.12 -23.89 0.82
CA ILE A 76 -14.21 -24.40 -0.56
C ILE A 76 -12.98 -25.22 -0.92
N SER A 77 -13.08 -26.10 -1.89
CA SER A 77 -11.94 -26.87 -2.40
C SER A 77 -11.00 -25.99 -3.21
N ILE A 78 -9.78 -26.48 -3.45
CA ILE A 78 -8.80 -25.77 -4.29
C ILE A 78 -9.24 -25.71 -5.76
N GLU A 79 -9.95 -26.73 -6.21
CA GLU A 79 -10.52 -26.78 -7.56
C GLU A 79 -11.64 -25.74 -7.72
N GLU A 80 -12.48 -25.55 -6.72
CA GLU A 80 -13.50 -24.50 -6.71
C GLU A 80 -12.86 -23.11 -6.70
N LEU A 81 -11.79 -22.92 -5.90
CA LEU A 81 -11.05 -21.66 -5.92
C LEU A 81 -10.39 -21.41 -7.27
N TYR A 82 -9.81 -22.44 -7.88
CA TYR A 82 -9.23 -22.33 -9.22
C TYR A 82 -10.29 -21.97 -10.27
N LYS A 83 -11.48 -22.54 -10.19
CA LYS A 83 -12.62 -22.18 -11.04
C LYS A 83 -13.06 -20.72 -10.81
N ASP A 84 -13.05 -20.27 -9.56
CA ASP A 84 -13.37 -18.86 -9.26
C ASP A 84 -12.33 -17.89 -9.85
N ILE A 85 -11.05 -18.27 -9.89
CA ILE A 85 -10.01 -17.50 -10.60
C ILE A 85 -10.37 -17.33 -12.08
N PHE A 86 -10.87 -18.37 -12.75
CA PHE A 86 -11.30 -18.26 -14.15
C PHE A 86 -12.43 -17.26 -14.31
N LYS A 87 -13.40 -17.32 -13.44
CA LYS A 87 -14.53 -16.39 -13.45
C LYS A 87 -14.09 -14.94 -13.20
N GLN A 88 -13.27 -14.71 -12.19
CA GLN A 88 -12.91 -13.36 -11.74
C GLN A 88 -11.80 -12.72 -12.59
N VAL A 89 -10.86 -13.50 -13.10
CA VAL A 89 -9.67 -12.99 -13.82
C VAL A 89 -9.81 -13.15 -15.33
N PHE A 90 -10.33 -14.30 -15.79
CA PHE A 90 -10.40 -14.62 -17.22
C PHE A 90 -11.79 -14.44 -17.83
N ASN A 91 -12.76 -13.91 -17.07
CA ASN A 91 -14.15 -13.72 -17.51
C ASN A 91 -14.80 -15.01 -18.06
N SER A 92 -14.43 -16.17 -17.53
CA SER A 92 -14.90 -17.48 -18.00
C SER A 92 -15.49 -18.31 -16.87
N ASP A 93 -16.65 -18.87 -17.09
CA ASP A 93 -17.27 -19.84 -16.16
C ASP A 93 -16.70 -21.25 -16.33
N ALA A 94 -15.99 -21.52 -17.44
CA ALA A 94 -15.36 -22.81 -17.75
C ALA A 94 -13.84 -22.74 -17.63
N ILE A 95 -13.23 -23.80 -17.09
CA ILE A 95 -11.76 -23.92 -16.91
C ILE A 95 -11.02 -24.47 -18.13
N ASN A 96 -11.72 -24.81 -19.21
CA ASN A 96 -11.17 -25.48 -20.39
C ASN A 96 -11.23 -24.61 -21.65
N GLY A 97 -10.87 -23.34 -21.54
CA GLY A 97 -10.85 -22.44 -22.67
C GLY A 97 -9.47 -22.39 -23.37
N VAL A 98 -9.47 -22.06 -24.64
CA VAL A 98 -8.25 -21.77 -25.41
C VAL A 98 -7.97 -20.29 -25.34
N LEU A 99 -6.76 -19.90 -24.92
CA LEU A 99 -6.31 -18.51 -24.97
C LEU A 99 -6.21 -18.06 -26.43
N LYS A 100 -6.95 -17.02 -26.78
CA LYS A 100 -6.93 -16.38 -28.10
C LYS A 100 -6.41 -14.95 -27.97
N LEU A 101 -5.65 -14.53 -28.97
CA LEU A 101 -5.14 -13.18 -29.15
C LEU A 101 -5.85 -12.56 -30.34
N GLU A 102 -6.68 -11.55 -30.09
CA GLU A 102 -7.46 -10.86 -31.14
C GLU A 102 -6.79 -9.52 -31.46
N ASN A 103 -6.21 -9.44 -32.68
CA ASN A 103 -5.58 -8.22 -33.14
C ASN A 103 -6.65 -7.22 -33.55
N LEU A 104 -6.78 -6.13 -32.80
CA LEU A 104 -7.81 -5.12 -33.03
C LEU A 104 -7.38 -4.18 -34.14
N LYS A 105 -7.78 -4.46 -35.39
CA LYS A 105 -7.36 -3.68 -36.58
C LYS A 105 -7.81 -2.23 -36.54
N ALA A 106 -9.00 -1.95 -35.96
CA ALA A 106 -9.50 -0.60 -35.78
C ALA A 106 -8.73 0.20 -34.71
N CYS A 107 -7.93 -0.46 -33.85
CA CYS A 107 -7.21 0.15 -32.74
C CYS A 107 -5.72 -0.14 -32.83
N ASN A 108 -4.97 0.83 -33.34
CA ASN A 108 -3.54 0.65 -33.58
C ASN A 108 -2.76 0.25 -32.33
N GLY A 109 -2.08 -0.88 -32.40
CA GLY A 109 -1.22 -1.37 -31.28
C GLY A 109 -1.92 -2.18 -30.23
N GLU A 110 -3.22 -2.50 -30.36
CA GLU A 110 -3.97 -3.27 -29.37
C GLU A 110 -4.23 -4.71 -29.80
N ILE A 111 -4.04 -5.65 -28.87
CA ILE A 111 -4.41 -7.05 -29.00
C ILE A 111 -5.26 -7.42 -27.77
N ALA A 112 -6.49 -7.88 -28.00
CA ALA A 112 -7.35 -8.38 -26.92
C ALA A 112 -6.97 -9.81 -26.53
N LEU A 113 -7.11 -10.13 -25.25
CA LEU A 113 -6.94 -11.48 -24.73
C LEU A 113 -8.29 -12.04 -24.35
N THR A 114 -8.70 -13.11 -25.00
CA THR A 114 -9.97 -13.80 -24.74
C THR A 114 -9.75 -15.27 -24.41
N LEU A 115 -10.69 -15.85 -23.67
CA LEU A 115 -10.71 -17.26 -23.37
C LEU A 115 -11.93 -17.90 -24.06
N GLY A 116 -11.68 -18.64 -25.15
CA GLY A 116 -12.74 -19.13 -26.00
C GLY A 116 -13.51 -17.97 -26.66
N GLU A 117 -14.84 -17.96 -26.51
CA GLU A 117 -15.74 -16.93 -27.04
C GLU A 117 -16.17 -15.92 -25.95
N ASN A 118 -15.49 -15.89 -24.80
CA ASN A 118 -15.83 -15.00 -23.71
C ASN A 118 -15.34 -13.56 -23.97
N VAL A 119 -15.87 -12.62 -23.19
CA VAL A 119 -15.46 -11.21 -23.21
C VAL A 119 -13.98 -11.10 -22.87
N ALA A 120 -13.27 -10.20 -23.55
CA ALA A 120 -11.85 -9.97 -23.33
C ALA A 120 -11.55 -9.69 -21.84
N PHE A 121 -10.64 -10.46 -21.29
CA PHE A 121 -10.16 -10.31 -19.91
C PHE A 121 -8.87 -9.49 -19.83
N GLY A 122 -8.19 -9.31 -20.93
CA GLY A 122 -6.95 -8.58 -20.98
C GLY A 122 -6.75 -7.83 -22.30
N VAL A 123 -5.82 -6.89 -22.27
CA VAL A 123 -5.39 -6.17 -23.46
C VAL A 123 -3.87 -6.00 -23.45
N ILE A 124 -3.26 -6.17 -24.62
CA ILE A 124 -1.87 -5.87 -24.89
C ILE A 124 -1.83 -4.56 -25.64
N ASN A 125 -0.97 -3.63 -25.22
CA ASN A 125 -0.74 -2.39 -25.95
C ASN A 125 0.76 -2.20 -26.19
N VAL A 126 1.20 -2.28 -27.45
CA VAL A 126 2.63 -2.31 -27.82
C VAL A 126 3.02 -1.38 -28.96
N GLY A 127 2.09 -0.72 -29.59
CA GLY A 127 2.31 0.19 -30.73
C GLY A 127 2.32 -0.53 -32.08
N ASP A 128 3.23 -1.48 -32.34
CA ASP A 128 3.23 -2.32 -33.54
C ASP A 128 2.96 -3.78 -33.17
N THR A 129 1.81 -4.29 -33.62
CA THR A 129 1.35 -5.64 -33.32
C THR A 129 1.85 -6.70 -34.28
N ASN A 130 2.27 -6.32 -35.51
CA ASN A 130 2.57 -7.29 -36.56
C ASN A 130 3.71 -8.23 -36.25
N GLU A 131 4.80 -7.70 -35.66
CA GLU A 131 5.95 -8.51 -35.27
C GLU A 131 5.61 -9.39 -34.06
N LEU A 132 4.86 -8.86 -33.10
CA LEU A 132 4.41 -9.62 -31.94
C LEU A 132 3.50 -10.78 -32.32
N ILE A 133 2.56 -10.56 -33.27
CA ILE A 133 1.66 -11.62 -33.74
C ILE A 133 2.46 -12.75 -34.40
N LYS A 134 3.40 -12.43 -35.28
CA LYS A 134 4.28 -13.46 -35.87
C LYS A 134 5.05 -14.27 -34.81
N LEU A 135 5.53 -13.60 -33.79
CA LEU A 135 6.20 -14.30 -32.65
C LEU A 135 5.23 -15.16 -31.88
N CYS A 136 4.01 -14.73 -31.65
CA CYS A 136 2.96 -15.49 -30.99
C CYS A 136 2.60 -16.75 -31.77
N GLU A 137 2.40 -16.63 -33.09
CA GLU A 137 2.13 -17.77 -33.97
C GLU A 137 3.27 -18.78 -34.00
N ALA A 138 4.52 -18.31 -34.09
CA ALA A 138 5.71 -19.18 -34.01
C ALA A 138 5.81 -19.93 -32.69
N ASN A 139 5.20 -19.42 -31.63
CA ASN A 139 5.11 -20.04 -30.30
C ASN A 139 3.76 -20.75 -30.03
N GLU A 140 3.00 -21.08 -31.09
CA GLU A 140 1.75 -21.83 -31.01
C GLU A 140 0.67 -21.15 -30.15
N LEU A 141 0.67 -19.82 -30.11
CA LEU A 141 -0.42 -19.02 -29.57
C LEU A 141 -1.43 -18.75 -30.67
N ARG A 142 -2.72 -18.91 -30.34
CA ARG A 142 -3.80 -18.74 -31.32
C ARG A 142 -4.04 -17.25 -31.53
N THR A 143 -3.87 -16.77 -32.74
CA THR A 143 -4.12 -15.38 -33.16
C THR A 143 -5.29 -15.30 -34.12
N ILE A 144 -6.06 -14.22 -34.05
CA ILE A 144 -7.14 -13.89 -35.00
C ILE A 144 -7.18 -12.37 -35.21
N ASP A 145 -7.65 -11.93 -36.36
CA ASP A 145 -7.91 -10.51 -36.62
C ASP A 145 -9.36 -10.16 -36.27
N ASN A 146 -9.55 -8.99 -35.64
CA ASN A 146 -10.85 -8.45 -35.28
C ASN A 146 -10.96 -6.99 -35.78
N ASP A 147 -11.84 -6.76 -36.76
CA ASP A 147 -11.96 -5.48 -37.43
C ASP A 147 -12.97 -4.52 -36.78
N PHE A 148 -13.79 -5.01 -35.85
CA PHE A 148 -14.98 -4.28 -35.38
C PHE A 148 -14.94 -3.88 -33.90
N GLN A 149 -13.95 -4.29 -33.16
CA GLN A 149 -13.90 -4.01 -31.72
C GLN A 149 -13.32 -2.63 -31.45
N GLU A 150 -13.98 -1.89 -30.54
CA GLU A 150 -13.46 -0.64 -29.99
C GLU A 150 -12.24 -0.83 -29.09
N SER A 151 -11.50 0.26 -28.86
CA SER A 151 -10.33 0.26 -28.00
C SER A 151 -10.64 -0.19 -26.58
N LEU A 152 -10.07 -1.31 -26.15
CA LEU A 152 -10.14 -1.79 -24.79
C LEU A 152 -9.24 -0.99 -23.86
N PHE A 153 -8.14 -0.46 -24.38
CA PHE A 153 -7.18 0.32 -23.62
C PHE A 153 -7.73 1.69 -23.22
N ASN A 154 -8.44 2.37 -24.13
CA ASN A 154 -9.06 3.66 -23.83
C ASN A 154 -10.19 3.52 -22.78
N ASN A 155 -10.91 2.40 -22.83
CA ASN A 155 -12.06 2.12 -21.99
C ASN A 155 -11.70 1.44 -20.65
N ILE A 156 -10.41 1.34 -20.34
CA ILE A 156 -9.94 0.70 -19.09
C ILE A 156 -10.39 1.44 -17.82
N LYS A 157 -10.74 2.73 -17.93
CA LYS A 157 -11.24 3.57 -16.83
C LYS A 157 -12.69 3.30 -16.47
N ASP A 158 -13.44 2.75 -17.42
CA ASP A 158 -14.88 2.58 -17.28
C ASP A 158 -15.19 1.59 -16.15
N LYS A 159 -16.22 1.91 -15.39
CA LYS A 159 -16.66 1.07 -14.27
C LYS A 159 -17.04 -0.34 -14.72
N ASP A 160 -17.57 -0.45 -15.93
CA ASP A 160 -18.04 -1.71 -16.52
C ASP A 160 -16.94 -2.45 -17.28
N SER A 161 -15.73 -1.90 -17.34
CA SER A 161 -14.60 -2.53 -18.01
C SER A 161 -14.28 -3.88 -17.40
N ARG A 162 -14.31 -4.91 -18.24
CA ARG A 162 -14.01 -6.30 -17.85
C ARG A 162 -12.52 -6.67 -18.00
N VAL A 163 -11.71 -5.74 -18.46
CA VAL A 163 -10.26 -5.94 -18.57
C VAL A 163 -9.64 -6.05 -17.18
N LYS A 164 -9.03 -7.19 -16.89
CA LYS A 164 -8.34 -7.51 -15.61
C LYS A 164 -6.83 -7.50 -15.76
N ILE A 165 -6.32 -7.80 -16.95
CA ILE A 165 -4.90 -7.90 -17.26
C ILE A 165 -4.54 -6.91 -18.35
N LEU A 166 -3.49 -6.15 -18.10
CA LEU A 166 -2.94 -5.19 -19.03
C LEU A 166 -1.47 -5.53 -19.26
N ILE A 167 -1.08 -5.71 -20.52
CA ILE A 167 0.28 -6.09 -20.90
C ILE A 167 0.83 -5.00 -21.83
N GLY A 168 2.04 -4.54 -21.56
CA GLY A 168 2.66 -3.51 -22.38
C GLY A 168 4.18 -3.56 -22.37
N SER A 169 4.77 -2.71 -23.23
CA SER A 169 6.20 -2.47 -23.28
C SER A 169 6.57 -1.18 -22.54
N LYS A 170 7.85 -0.77 -22.59
CA LYS A 170 8.36 0.45 -21.97
C LYS A 170 7.56 1.72 -22.26
N LYS A 171 7.04 1.88 -23.49
CA LYS A 171 6.20 3.03 -23.87
C LYS A 171 4.88 3.07 -23.11
N PHE A 172 4.51 1.99 -22.47
CA PHE A 172 3.31 1.79 -21.70
C PHE A 172 3.27 2.55 -20.37
N THR A 173 4.35 3.17 -19.94
CA THR A 173 4.37 4.03 -18.76
C THR A 173 3.54 5.29 -18.91
N GLU A 174 3.14 5.63 -20.13
CA GLU A 174 2.35 6.80 -20.48
C GLU A 174 0.96 6.40 -21.02
N GLY A 175 -0.01 7.30 -20.91
CA GLY A 175 -1.30 7.19 -21.60
C GLY A 175 -2.43 6.46 -20.88
N TRP A 176 -2.21 5.79 -19.74
CA TRP A 176 -3.29 5.16 -18.98
C TRP A 176 -3.42 5.74 -17.57
N ASP A 177 -4.63 5.65 -17.02
CA ASP A 177 -4.95 6.01 -15.66
C ASP A 177 -6.02 5.06 -15.13
N SER A 178 -5.83 4.48 -13.96
CA SER A 178 -6.80 3.56 -13.35
C SER A 178 -6.57 3.42 -11.86
N TRP A 179 -7.66 3.51 -11.10
CA TRP A 179 -7.67 3.23 -9.66
C TRP A 179 -7.68 1.73 -9.31
N ARG A 180 -7.68 0.85 -10.31
CA ARG A 180 -7.90 -0.59 -10.17
C ARG A 180 -6.62 -1.42 -10.14
N VAL A 181 -5.46 -0.80 -10.06
CA VAL A 181 -4.18 -1.52 -10.10
C VAL A 181 -3.89 -2.13 -8.74
N SER A 182 -3.76 -3.45 -8.68
CA SER A 182 -3.43 -4.20 -7.46
C SER A 182 -2.09 -4.94 -7.53
N ALA A 183 -1.62 -5.23 -8.74
CA ALA A 183 -0.36 -5.92 -8.94
C ALA A 183 0.34 -5.45 -10.23
N ILE A 184 1.67 -5.36 -10.17
CA ILE A 184 2.54 -5.04 -11.30
C ILE A 184 3.60 -6.13 -11.41
N GLY A 185 3.69 -6.76 -12.58
CA GLY A 185 4.75 -7.70 -12.94
C GLY A 185 5.73 -7.04 -13.90
N LEU A 186 7.01 -7.09 -13.59
CA LEU A 186 8.07 -6.49 -14.39
C LEU A 186 9.02 -7.57 -14.88
N MET A 187 9.24 -7.64 -16.20
CA MET A 187 10.10 -8.66 -16.80
C MET A 187 11.31 -8.04 -17.49
N ASN A 188 12.48 -8.56 -17.15
CA ASN A 188 13.77 -8.21 -17.78
C ASN A 188 14.00 -6.69 -17.89
N ILE A 189 13.53 -5.92 -16.94
CA ILE A 189 13.69 -4.47 -16.93
C ILE A 189 15.07 -4.14 -16.37
N GLY A 190 15.90 -3.55 -17.22
CA GLY A 190 17.32 -3.32 -16.92
C GLY A 190 17.63 -1.94 -16.35
N LYS A 191 18.91 -1.73 -16.10
CA LYS A 191 19.52 -0.62 -15.33
C LYS A 191 19.18 0.80 -15.77
N LYS A 192 18.79 1.02 -17.03
CA LYS A 192 18.59 2.37 -17.58
C LYS A 192 17.18 2.92 -17.41
N GLU A 193 16.25 2.18 -16.81
CA GLU A 193 14.80 2.42 -16.92
C GLU A 193 14.16 2.93 -15.63
N GLY A 194 14.93 3.27 -14.63
CA GLY A 194 14.46 3.62 -13.28
C GLY A 194 13.38 4.71 -13.23
N ARG A 195 13.49 5.79 -14.02
CA ARG A 195 12.48 6.87 -14.03
C ARG A 195 11.12 6.38 -14.52
N GLN A 196 11.11 5.54 -15.57
CA GLN A 196 9.86 5.01 -16.13
C GLN A 196 9.16 4.06 -15.15
N ILE A 197 9.94 3.27 -14.41
CA ILE A 197 9.41 2.37 -13.38
C ILE A 197 8.80 3.16 -12.22
N ILE A 198 9.46 4.25 -11.78
CA ILE A 198 8.87 5.13 -10.75
C ILE A 198 7.56 5.72 -11.21
N GLN A 199 7.47 6.18 -12.45
CA GLN A 199 6.22 6.70 -13.02
C GLN A 199 5.13 5.61 -13.04
N LEU A 200 5.49 4.38 -13.40
CA LEU A 200 4.59 3.25 -13.39
C LEU A 200 4.09 2.94 -11.96
N PHE A 201 4.99 2.93 -10.97
CA PHE A 201 4.61 2.76 -9.57
C PHE A 201 3.73 3.91 -9.09
N GLY A 202 4.10 5.14 -9.41
CA GLY A 202 3.29 6.32 -9.10
C GLY A 202 1.85 6.25 -9.62
N ARG A 203 1.63 5.59 -10.76
CA ARG A 203 0.28 5.31 -11.28
C ARG A 203 -0.40 4.17 -10.53
N GLY A 204 0.36 3.13 -10.16
CA GLY A 204 -0.19 1.96 -9.46
C GLY A 204 -0.54 2.21 -8.00
N ILE A 205 0.16 3.12 -7.31
CA ILE A 205 -0.13 3.47 -5.91
C ILE A 205 -1.28 4.46 -5.73
N ARG A 206 -1.89 4.92 -6.81
CA ARG A 206 -3.07 5.79 -6.72
C ARG A 206 -4.21 5.06 -6.06
N LEU A 207 -4.73 5.65 -5.00
CA LEU A 207 -5.82 5.08 -4.22
C LEU A 207 -7.01 6.05 -4.22
N GLN A 208 -8.15 5.55 -4.66
CA GLN A 208 -9.43 6.20 -4.43
C GLN A 208 -9.98 5.71 -3.10
N GLY A 209 -9.53 6.32 -1.99
CA GLY A 209 -9.97 5.95 -0.66
C GLY A 209 -11.41 6.37 -0.36
N TYR A 210 -11.87 6.09 0.84
CA TYR A 210 -13.19 6.46 1.30
C TYR A 210 -13.45 7.96 1.12
N ASN A 211 -14.58 8.30 0.50
CA ASN A 211 -14.93 9.67 0.12
C ASN A 211 -13.84 10.42 -0.67
N MET A 212 -13.16 9.74 -1.58
CA MET A 212 -12.09 10.32 -2.40
C MET A 212 -10.90 10.86 -1.59
N SER A 213 -10.67 10.34 -0.40
CA SER A 213 -9.64 10.83 0.52
C SER A 213 -8.20 10.72 0.00
N LEU A 214 -7.95 9.89 -1.01
CA LEU A 214 -6.61 9.53 -1.52
C LEU A 214 -5.68 8.94 -0.44
N LYS A 215 -6.25 8.49 0.66
CA LYS A 215 -5.53 7.91 1.81
C LYS A 215 -6.02 6.49 2.09
N ARG A 216 -5.14 5.66 2.64
CA ARG A 216 -5.54 4.34 3.15
C ARG A 216 -6.50 4.49 4.33
N THR A 217 -7.38 3.52 4.50
CA THR A 217 -8.36 3.49 5.59
C THR A 217 -7.70 3.62 6.97
N SER A 218 -6.54 2.97 7.17
CA SER A 218 -5.77 3.08 8.41
C SER A 218 -5.26 4.50 8.72
N ALA A 219 -5.15 5.37 7.71
CA ALA A 219 -4.72 6.76 7.86
C ALA A 219 -5.88 7.74 8.08
N LEU A 220 -7.14 7.30 7.94
CA LEU A 220 -8.32 8.16 8.10
C LEU A 220 -8.79 8.28 9.55
N GLY A 221 -8.40 7.38 10.43
CA GLY A 221 -8.91 7.31 11.81
C GLY A 221 -10.38 6.85 11.87
N ALA A 222 -10.74 6.17 12.94
CA ALA A 222 -12.05 5.53 13.13
C ALA A 222 -13.26 6.51 13.12
N ILE A 223 -13.03 7.81 13.35
CA ILE A 223 -14.11 8.81 13.49
C ILE A 223 -14.62 9.30 12.13
N ASN A 224 -13.80 9.23 11.08
CA ASN A 224 -14.16 9.74 9.76
C ASN A 224 -14.83 8.72 8.84
N ILE A 225 -14.95 7.49 9.28
CA ILE A 225 -15.56 6.42 8.51
C ILE A 225 -16.93 6.12 9.13
N GLY A 226 -17.98 6.75 8.61
CA GLY A 226 -19.38 6.56 9.06
C GLY A 226 -19.96 5.19 8.70
N ALA A 227 -19.15 4.29 8.13
CA ALA A 227 -19.51 2.93 7.76
C ALA A 227 -18.54 1.91 8.39
N ALA A 228 -18.97 0.68 8.60
CA ALA A 228 -18.10 -0.40 9.02
C ALA A 228 -16.96 -0.62 8.01
N ILE A 229 -15.72 -0.64 8.48
CA ILE A 229 -14.55 -0.89 7.65
C ILE A 229 -14.57 -2.36 7.23
N PRO A 230 -14.52 -2.67 5.91
CA PRO A 230 -14.43 -4.07 5.48
C PRO A 230 -13.19 -4.76 6.03
N GLU A 231 -13.34 -5.98 6.53
CA GLU A 231 -12.30 -6.76 7.22
C GLU A 231 -10.96 -6.86 6.44
N TYR A 232 -11.05 -6.95 5.10
CA TYR A 232 -9.89 -7.17 4.23
C TYR A 232 -9.53 -5.97 3.35
N ILE A 233 -10.00 -4.78 3.68
CA ILE A 233 -9.79 -3.57 2.86
C ILE A 233 -8.30 -3.29 2.62
N SER A 234 -7.44 -3.56 3.60
CA SER A 234 -5.99 -3.37 3.50
C SER A 234 -5.36 -4.15 2.34
N THR A 235 -5.93 -5.30 1.95
CA THR A 235 -5.47 -6.08 0.79
C THR A 235 -5.72 -5.32 -0.51
N LEU A 236 -6.85 -4.62 -0.63
CA LEU A 236 -7.19 -3.80 -1.79
C LEU A 236 -6.37 -2.49 -1.83
N GLU A 237 -5.94 -2.02 -0.67
CA GLU A 237 -5.11 -0.82 -0.52
C GLU A 237 -3.61 -1.10 -0.67
N THR A 238 -3.24 -2.31 -1.08
CA THR A 238 -1.85 -2.75 -1.24
C THR A 238 -1.54 -2.96 -2.71
N LEU A 239 -0.49 -2.31 -3.20
CA LEU A 239 0.09 -2.59 -4.52
C LEU A 239 1.19 -3.64 -4.37
N ASN A 240 1.04 -4.76 -5.08
CA ASN A 240 2.04 -5.81 -5.12
C ASN A 240 2.91 -5.69 -6.38
N ILE A 241 4.22 -5.72 -6.22
CA ILE A 241 5.17 -5.56 -7.32
C ILE A 241 6.05 -6.80 -7.38
N PHE A 242 6.08 -7.46 -8.53
CA PHE A 242 6.86 -8.64 -8.79
C PHE A 242 7.88 -8.38 -9.88
N GLY A 243 9.14 -8.71 -9.64
CA GLY A 243 10.22 -8.62 -10.60
C GLY A 243 10.70 -10.00 -11.02
N ILE A 244 10.75 -10.26 -12.32
CA ILE A 244 11.28 -11.50 -12.91
C ILE A 244 12.55 -11.16 -13.66
N ASN A 245 13.68 -11.82 -13.28
CA ASN A 245 15.02 -11.52 -13.83
C ASN A 245 15.35 -10.02 -13.78
N ALA A 246 14.91 -9.35 -12.73
CA ALA A 246 15.02 -7.91 -12.64
C ALA A 246 16.01 -7.55 -11.54
N ASN A 247 17.21 -7.17 -11.94
CA ASN A 247 18.13 -6.46 -11.05
C ASN A 247 17.62 -5.05 -10.72
N TYR A 248 16.48 -4.66 -11.28
CA TYR A 248 15.91 -3.34 -11.11
C TYR A 248 15.49 -3.06 -9.65
N MET A 249 15.10 -4.09 -8.86
CA MET A 249 14.77 -3.86 -7.44
C MET A 249 15.97 -3.37 -6.65
N LYS A 250 17.16 -3.93 -6.94
CA LYS A 250 18.41 -3.43 -6.36
C LYS A 250 18.68 -1.99 -6.83
N GLU A 251 18.50 -1.73 -8.11
CA GLU A 251 18.71 -0.40 -8.69
C GLU A 251 17.64 0.59 -8.30
N PHE A 252 16.39 0.15 -8.19
CA PHE A 252 15.31 0.94 -7.63
C PHE A 252 15.63 1.33 -6.18
N ARG A 253 16.11 0.39 -5.38
CA ARG A 253 16.62 0.67 -4.04
C ARG A 253 17.79 1.66 -4.07
N ASP A 254 18.78 1.42 -4.92
CA ASP A 254 19.95 2.31 -5.06
C ASP A 254 19.54 3.70 -5.53
N MET A 255 18.50 3.80 -6.37
CA MET A 255 17.96 5.08 -6.82
C MET A 255 17.16 5.77 -5.72
N LEU A 256 16.31 5.04 -4.98
CA LEU A 256 15.60 5.58 -3.82
C LEU A 256 16.61 6.08 -2.76
N LEU A 257 17.72 5.36 -2.59
CA LEU A 257 18.82 5.81 -1.73
C LEU A 257 19.46 7.10 -2.24
N LYS A 258 19.68 7.23 -3.57
CA LYS A 258 20.16 8.47 -4.20
C LYS A 258 19.18 9.63 -4.08
N GLU A 259 17.89 9.33 -4.11
CA GLU A 259 16.82 10.32 -3.89
C GLU A 259 16.51 10.51 -2.38
N ASN A 260 17.38 9.99 -1.49
CA ASN A 260 17.22 10.04 -0.04
C ASN A 260 15.92 9.41 0.48
N VAL A 261 15.47 8.35 -0.17
CA VAL A 261 14.31 7.54 0.24
C VAL A 261 14.82 6.19 0.73
N PRO A 262 15.11 6.00 2.02
CA PRO A 262 15.63 4.73 2.51
C PRO A 262 14.56 3.65 2.57
N PRO A 263 14.93 2.38 2.37
CA PRO A 263 14.04 1.26 2.60
C PRO A 263 13.67 1.16 4.08
N ASN A 264 12.48 0.63 4.34
CA ASN A 264 12.05 0.37 5.72
C ASN A 264 12.80 -0.86 6.25
N ASP A 265 13.20 -0.79 7.53
CA ASP A 265 13.67 -1.98 8.22
C ASP A 265 12.50 -2.97 8.37
N GLU A 266 12.76 -4.25 8.21
CA GLU A 266 11.74 -5.29 8.36
C GLU A 266 11.07 -5.16 9.73
N LYS A 267 9.80 -4.79 9.73
CA LYS A 267 8.97 -4.88 10.92
C LYS A 267 8.40 -6.29 10.97
N ILE A 268 8.84 -7.05 11.95
CA ILE A 268 8.25 -8.36 12.24
C ILE A 268 7.12 -8.14 13.24
N ASP A 269 5.87 -8.31 12.79
CA ASP A 269 4.73 -8.37 13.69
C ASP A 269 4.76 -9.71 14.43
N ILE A 270 5.25 -9.69 15.66
CA ILE A 270 5.23 -10.86 16.54
C ILE A 270 3.87 -10.89 17.22
N LYS A 271 3.00 -11.79 16.80
CA LYS A 271 1.80 -12.13 17.55
C LYS A 271 2.19 -13.08 18.68
N LEU A 272 2.30 -12.55 19.88
CA LEU A 272 2.44 -13.38 21.08
C LEU A 272 1.06 -13.90 21.46
N PRO A 273 0.80 -15.21 21.45
CA PRO A 273 -0.44 -15.74 21.98
C PRO A 273 -0.42 -15.54 23.50
N ILE A 274 -1.34 -14.72 24.01
CA ILE A 274 -1.57 -14.62 25.45
C ILE A 274 -2.42 -15.82 25.82
N LEU A 275 -1.81 -16.83 26.41
CA LEU A 275 -2.54 -17.93 27.03
C LEU A 275 -3.02 -17.44 28.41
N PRO A 276 -4.33 -17.40 28.67
CA PRO A 276 -4.82 -17.07 29.99
C PRO A 276 -4.40 -18.19 30.96
N THR A 277 -3.49 -17.86 31.89
CA THR A 277 -3.02 -18.78 32.95
C THR A 277 -3.80 -18.60 34.25
N ILE A 278 -4.82 -17.75 34.23
CA ILE A 278 -5.59 -17.40 35.45
C ILE A 278 -6.87 -18.25 35.48
N GLU A 279 -7.06 -19.00 36.55
CA GLU A 279 -8.29 -19.77 36.77
C GLU A 279 -9.49 -18.86 36.98
N SER A 280 -10.70 -19.36 36.66
CA SER A 280 -11.95 -18.56 36.69
C SER A 280 -12.28 -17.94 38.03
N ASP A 281 -11.86 -18.58 39.14
CA ASP A 281 -12.09 -18.06 40.50
C ASP A 281 -11.08 -16.98 40.91
N GLU A 282 -9.91 -16.95 40.30
CA GLU A 282 -8.94 -15.86 40.46
C GLU A 282 -9.32 -14.63 39.65
N LEU A 283 -10.01 -14.79 38.51
CA LEU A 283 -10.55 -13.69 37.73
C LEU A 283 -11.52 -12.81 38.56
N LYS A 284 -12.29 -13.41 39.46
CA LYS A 284 -13.22 -12.68 40.36
C LYS A 284 -12.51 -11.77 41.35
N LYS A 285 -11.21 -12.01 41.61
CA LYS A 285 -10.39 -11.19 42.52
C LYS A 285 -9.66 -10.06 41.83
N LEU A 286 -9.68 -10.06 40.48
CA LEU A 286 -9.02 -9.01 39.69
C LEU A 286 -9.79 -7.70 39.83
N LYS A 287 -9.05 -6.63 40.02
CA LYS A 287 -9.57 -5.28 40.04
C LYS A 287 -9.05 -4.52 38.82
N VAL A 288 -9.91 -3.73 38.19
CA VAL A 288 -9.54 -2.79 37.15
C VAL A 288 -9.57 -1.38 37.71
N ILE A 289 -8.73 -0.54 37.15
CA ILE A 289 -8.70 0.88 37.46
C ILE A 289 -9.67 1.57 36.48
N ARG A 290 -10.61 2.34 37.02
CA ARG A 290 -11.49 3.20 36.25
C ARG A 290 -11.54 4.61 36.81
N VAL A 291 -11.99 5.55 36.01
CA VAL A 291 -12.33 6.89 36.53
C VAL A 291 -13.65 6.79 37.28
N LYS A 292 -13.75 7.45 38.44
CA LYS A 292 -14.97 7.50 39.26
C LYS A 292 -16.19 7.91 38.45
N ASP A 293 -17.34 7.34 38.78
CA ASP A 293 -18.60 7.62 38.09
C ASP A 293 -18.90 9.14 38.06
N ASN A 294 -19.48 9.56 36.94
CA ASN A 294 -19.80 10.98 36.62
C ASN A 294 -18.58 11.91 36.44
N MET A 295 -17.36 11.40 36.46
CA MET A 295 -16.14 12.15 36.18
C MET A 295 -15.69 11.91 34.73
N GLN A 296 -15.76 12.92 33.89
CA GLN A 296 -15.27 12.86 32.50
C GLN A 296 -14.39 14.07 32.24
N TYR A 297 -13.15 13.84 31.84
CA TYR A 297 -12.20 14.91 31.52
C TYR A 297 -12.80 15.96 30.58
N LYS A 298 -13.48 15.53 29.52
CA LYS A 298 -14.10 16.43 28.51
C LYS A 298 -15.19 17.34 29.09
N ARG A 299 -15.86 16.95 30.17
CA ARG A 299 -16.98 17.69 30.75
C ARG A 299 -16.62 18.46 32.01
N ASN A 300 -15.73 17.90 32.81
CA ASN A 300 -15.46 18.35 34.16
C ASN A 300 -14.11 19.05 34.34
N ALA A 301 -13.17 18.92 33.37
CA ALA A 301 -11.90 19.61 33.44
C ALA A 301 -12.01 21.05 32.88
N GLU A 302 -11.22 21.93 33.45
CA GLU A 302 -11.03 23.28 32.90
C GLU A 302 -10.35 23.21 31.53
N LYS A 303 -10.51 24.30 30.75
CA LYS A 303 -9.87 24.37 29.43
C LYS A 303 -8.41 24.72 29.59
N GLU A 304 -7.56 23.82 29.12
CA GLU A 304 -6.12 24.04 29.05
C GLU A 304 -5.75 24.88 27.83
N VAL A 305 -4.75 25.70 27.95
CA VAL A 305 -4.18 26.44 26.82
C VAL A 305 -2.96 25.67 26.31
N LEU A 306 -2.92 25.44 25.00
CA LEU A 306 -1.73 24.95 24.34
C LEU A 306 -0.73 26.11 24.25
N ASP A 307 0.17 26.19 25.20
CA ASP A 307 1.19 27.22 25.31
C ASP A 307 2.57 26.74 24.76
N ASN A 308 3.52 27.65 24.76
CA ASN A 308 4.89 27.38 24.36
C ASN A 308 5.77 26.87 25.51
N ASN A 309 5.20 26.63 26.69
CA ASN A 309 5.93 26.09 27.84
C ASN A 309 6.04 24.58 27.72
N ILE A 310 7.09 24.12 27.04
CA ILE A 310 7.31 22.70 26.77
C ILE A 310 7.75 21.97 28.02
N SER A 311 6.90 21.07 28.50
CA SER A 311 7.19 20.30 29.69
C SER A 311 8.42 19.38 29.52
N ILE A 312 9.09 19.06 30.62
CA ILE A 312 10.24 18.13 30.67
C ILE A 312 9.88 16.79 30.00
N TYR A 313 8.63 16.33 30.16
CA TYR A 313 8.16 15.11 29.53
C TYR A 313 8.37 15.10 28.01
N PHE A 314 8.09 16.20 27.31
CA PHE A 314 8.28 16.26 25.86
C PHE A 314 9.73 16.40 25.45
N LYS A 315 10.57 17.01 26.30
CA LYS A 315 12.01 17.11 26.07
C LYS A 315 12.69 15.75 26.17
N GLU A 316 12.25 14.92 27.12
CA GLU A 316 12.77 13.56 27.32
C GLU A 316 12.16 12.56 26.31
N ASN A 317 10.91 12.76 25.91
CA ASN A 317 10.16 11.88 25.01
C ASN A 317 9.83 12.60 23.68
N LYS A 318 10.85 12.98 22.92
CA LYS A 318 10.68 13.70 21.66
C LYS A 318 9.73 13.00 20.68
N ILE A 319 8.95 13.77 19.96
CA ILE A 319 8.12 13.29 18.89
C ILE A 319 8.99 13.06 17.65
N LYS A 320 9.07 11.81 17.21
CA LYS A 320 9.80 11.46 15.99
C LYS A 320 8.85 11.43 14.80
N LEU A 321 9.15 12.23 13.80
CA LEU A 321 8.46 12.26 12.53
C LEU A 321 9.42 11.77 11.46
N ASP A 322 9.26 10.55 11.02
CA ASP A 322 10.07 9.94 9.97
C ASP A 322 9.32 10.03 8.64
N LEU A 323 9.81 10.89 7.75
CA LEU A 323 9.22 11.16 6.44
C LEU A 323 10.00 10.53 5.29
N TYR A 324 11.00 9.70 5.62
CA TYR A 324 11.59 8.85 4.62
C TYR A 324 10.57 7.81 4.15
N ALA A 325 10.57 7.53 2.86
CA ALA A 325 9.65 6.52 2.33
C ALA A 325 10.02 5.14 2.87
N ASN A 326 9.02 4.44 3.40
CA ASN A 326 9.18 3.08 3.88
C ASN A 326 8.99 2.11 2.71
N ILE A 327 10.06 1.41 2.36
CA ILE A 327 10.05 0.42 1.29
C ILE A 327 10.52 -0.91 1.86
N ASP A 328 9.62 -1.89 1.85
CA ASP A 328 9.96 -3.26 2.21
C ASP A 328 10.45 -3.98 0.96
N GLU A 329 11.73 -4.35 0.92
CA GLU A 329 12.31 -5.17 -0.14
C GLU A 329 12.43 -6.62 0.32
N VAL A 330 11.96 -7.52 -0.52
CA VAL A 330 12.09 -8.95 -0.30
C VAL A 330 12.86 -9.57 -1.46
N GLN A 331 14.04 -10.10 -1.19
CA GLN A 331 14.89 -10.77 -2.17
C GLN A 331 14.87 -12.28 -2.00
N SER A 332 14.85 -13.01 -3.11
CA SER A 332 14.88 -14.48 -3.16
C SER A 332 16.29 -15.10 -2.96
N LYS A 333 17.34 -14.29 -2.80
CA LYS A 333 18.73 -14.75 -2.57
C LYS A 333 19.33 -14.13 -1.32
N LYS A 334 20.12 -14.96 -0.60
CA LYS A 334 20.88 -14.61 0.62
C LYS A 334 22.02 -13.62 0.35
N ASP A 335 21.72 -12.36 0.08
CA ASP A 335 22.75 -11.32 0.17
C ASP A 335 22.36 -10.32 1.27
N ARG A 336 23.00 -10.48 2.43
CA ARG A 336 22.88 -9.57 3.56
C ARG A 336 23.84 -8.39 3.34
N GLY A 337 23.31 -7.29 2.85
CA GLY A 337 24.00 -6.01 2.85
C GLY A 337 23.08 -4.93 3.40
N ILE A 338 22.86 -4.91 4.72
CA ILE A 338 22.13 -3.83 5.39
C ILE A 338 23.10 -2.67 5.56
N GLY A 339 23.04 -1.70 4.64
CA GLY A 339 23.63 -0.39 4.89
C GLY A 339 22.69 0.40 5.79
N THR A 340 23.06 0.64 7.03
CA THR A 340 22.40 1.62 7.90
C THR A 340 22.54 3.00 7.29
N LEU A 341 21.44 3.52 6.72
CA LEU A 341 21.41 4.91 6.25
C LEU A 341 21.34 5.84 7.44
N ILE A 342 22.26 6.80 7.45
CA ILE A 342 22.23 7.92 8.39
C ILE A 342 21.08 8.83 7.91
N LYS A 343 19.95 8.80 8.61
CA LYS A 343 18.81 9.68 8.36
C LYS A 343 19.18 11.12 8.77
N GLU A 344 18.95 12.05 7.87
CA GLU A 344 19.16 13.47 8.16
C GLU A 344 18.04 14.03 9.03
N ASN A 345 18.39 14.80 10.04
CA ASN A 345 17.43 15.53 10.86
C ASN A 345 17.31 16.98 10.35
N VAL A 346 16.07 17.48 10.26
CA VAL A 346 15.75 18.85 9.86
C VAL A 346 14.92 19.53 10.94
N ILE A 347 15.04 20.85 11.04
CA ILE A 347 14.35 21.67 12.03
C ILE A 347 13.70 22.89 11.36
N PHE A 348 12.60 23.36 11.91
CA PHE A 348 11.99 24.61 11.52
C PHE A 348 12.84 25.79 11.98
N ASN A 349 12.96 26.80 11.13
CA ASN A 349 13.60 28.07 11.44
C ASN A 349 12.72 29.25 11.04
N LYS A 350 13.07 30.45 11.45
CA LYS A 350 12.30 31.69 11.18
C LYS A 350 12.05 31.92 9.70
N LEU A 351 13.00 31.58 8.82
CA LEU A 351 12.86 31.78 7.38
C LEU A 351 11.83 30.82 6.80
N ILE A 352 11.85 29.54 7.18
CA ILE A 352 10.85 28.56 6.74
C ILE A 352 9.45 28.99 7.19
N ILE A 353 9.30 29.40 8.46
CA ILE A 353 8.01 29.83 8.99
C ILE A 353 7.50 31.09 8.29
N SER A 354 8.38 32.02 7.91
CA SER A 354 7.99 33.26 7.24
C SER A 354 7.38 33.07 5.85
N ILE A 355 7.67 31.96 5.17
CA ILE A 355 7.09 31.63 3.86
C ILE A 355 5.87 30.73 3.94
N MET A 356 5.59 30.13 5.12
CA MET A 356 4.44 29.27 5.35
C MET A 356 3.16 30.09 5.54
N ASP A 357 2.04 29.52 5.14
CA ASP A 357 0.72 30.02 5.50
C ASP A 357 0.31 29.50 6.88
N MET A 358 0.64 30.27 7.91
CA MET A 358 0.32 29.90 9.29
C MET A 358 -1.17 29.95 9.60
N ASP A 359 -1.99 30.62 8.79
CA ASP A 359 -3.45 30.56 8.92
C ASP A 359 -3.96 29.20 8.46
N ARG A 360 -3.47 28.67 7.33
CA ARG A 360 -3.76 27.29 6.90
C ARG A 360 -3.36 26.29 7.98
N VAL A 361 -2.15 26.39 8.52
CA VAL A 361 -1.68 25.48 9.59
C VAL A 361 -2.60 25.56 10.81
N PHE A 362 -2.94 26.76 11.25
CA PHE A 362 -3.83 26.97 12.40
C PHE A 362 -5.21 26.36 12.18
N PHE A 363 -5.85 26.62 11.03
CA PHE A 363 -7.18 26.07 10.73
C PHE A 363 -7.18 24.56 10.64
N GLU A 364 -6.15 23.93 10.08
CA GLU A 364 -6.00 22.47 10.04
C GLU A 364 -5.86 21.87 11.45
N ILE A 365 -5.11 22.51 12.34
CA ILE A 365 -4.99 22.05 13.73
C ILE A 365 -6.31 22.23 14.50
N VAL A 366 -7.03 23.33 14.28
CA VAL A 366 -8.35 23.54 14.89
C VAL A 366 -9.38 22.54 14.38
N SER A 367 -9.37 22.23 13.09
CA SER A 367 -10.22 21.20 12.49
C SER A 367 -9.88 19.82 13.07
N TYR A 368 -8.61 19.47 13.12
CA TYR A 368 -8.14 18.21 13.71
C TYR A 368 -8.56 18.07 15.20
N LYS A 369 -8.42 19.17 15.98
CA LYS A 369 -8.91 19.21 17.36
C LYS A 369 -10.40 18.89 17.45
N LYS A 370 -11.22 19.47 16.57
CA LYS A 370 -12.66 19.24 16.50
C LYS A 370 -12.97 17.78 16.13
N ASP A 371 -12.32 17.27 15.09
CA ASP A 371 -12.55 15.91 14.60
C ASP A 371 -12.17 14.83 15.62
N ARG A 372 -11.13 15.09 16.41
CA ARG A 372 -10.70 14.22 17.51
C ARG A 372 -11.41 14.49 18.84
N CYS A 373 -12.37 15.44 18.86
CA CYS A 373 -13.10 15.80 20.08
C CYS A 373 -12.19 16.23 21.24
N LEU A 374 -11.13 16.99 20.97
CA LEU A 374 -10.18 17.49 21.98
C LEU A 374 -10.66 18.83 22.54
N TYR A 375 -11.88 18.86 23.12
CA TYR A 375 -12.59 20.09 23.43
C TYR A 375 -11.98 20.94 24.56
N ASN A 376 -11.19 20.33 25.43
CA ASN A 376 -10.64 21.00 26.62
C ASN A 376 -9.33 21.75 26.33
N ILE A 377 -8.92 21.87 25.08
CA ILE A 377 -7.69 22.56 24.71
C ILE A 377 -8.05 23.80 23.90
N ASN A 378 -7.54 24.96 24.33
CA ASN A 378 -7.53 26.19 23.55
C ASN A 378 -6.21 26.32 22.80
N ILE A 379 -6.28 26.73 21.55
CA ILE A 379 -5.12 26.86 20.66
C ILE A 379 -5.08 28.31 20.18
N ALA A 380 -3.94 28.97 20.34
CA ALA A 380 -3.65 30.27 19.76
C ALA A 380 -2.57 30.14 18.67
N LYS A 381 -2.71 30.91 17.60
CA LYS A 381 -1.82 30.82 16.43
C LYS A 381 -0.37 31.15 16.79
N GLU A 382 -0.17 32.12 17.65
CA GLU A 382 1.13 32.61 18.09
C GLU A 382 1.93 31.48 18.75
N TYR A 383 1.30 30.69 19.61
CA TYR A 383 1.97 29.57 20.29
C TYR A 383 2.36 28.43 19.34
N LEU A 384 1.64 28.25 18.22
CA LEU A 384 2.03 27.26 17.21
C LEU A 384 3.35 27.61 16.53
N VAL A 385 3.59 28.90 16.29
CA VAL A 385 4.85 29.42 15.75
C VAL A 385 5.99 29.18 16.72
N ASP A 386 5.80 29.53 18.00
CA ASP A 386 6.80 29.34 19.03
C ASP A 386 7.15 27.86 19.23
N LEU A 387 6.13 26.97 19.22
CA LEU A 387 6.32 25.53 19.30
C LEU A 387 7.17 24.99 18.14
N LEU A 388 6.93 25.45 16.92
CA LEU A 388 7.71 25.00 15.76
C LEU A 388 9.16 25.48 15.80
N LEU A 389 9.41 26.64 16.39
CA LEU A 389 10.77 27.21 16.53
C LEU A 389 11.60 26.55 17.65
N ASP A 390 10.96 25.89 18.60
CA ASP A 390 11.64 25.17 19.66
C ASP A 390 11.81 23.68 19.29
N ASP A 391 13.02 23.27 18.91
CA ASP A 391 13.36 21.91 18.47
C ASP A 391 13.60 20.91 19.63
N CYS A 392 13.40 21.34 20.86
CA CYS A 392 13.67 20.51 22.04
C CYS A 392 12.72 19.31 22.18
N TRP A 393 11.55 19.30 21.57
CA TRP A 393 10.49 18.32 21.74
C TRP A 393 10.23 17.42 20.50
N TYR A 394 10.90 17.68 19.36
CA TYR A 394 10.72 16.89 18.15
C TYR A 394 12.02 16.54 17.45
N GLU A 395 11.95 15.55 16.57
CA GLU A 395 12.96 15.17 15.60
C GLU A 395 12.26 14.86 14.27
N ILE A 396 12.64 15.54 13.20
CA ILE A 396 12.09 15.32 11.85
C ILE A 396 13.18 14.71 10.98
N TYR A 397 12.98 13.46 10.59
CA TYR A 397 13.86 12.76 9.68
C TYR A 397 13.33 12.86 8.26
N MET A 398 14.01 13.62 7.42
CA MET A 398 13.73 13.73 5.98
C MET A 398 14.98 14.25 5.25
N PRO A 399 15.06 14.03 3.91
CA PRO A 399 16.18 14.56 3.13
C PRO A 399 16.27 16.08 3.21
N LYS A 400 17.46 16.62 3.51
CA LYS A 400 17.69 18.07 3.52
C LYS A 400 17.37 18.74 2.19
N ALA A 401 17.53 18.03 1.08
CA ALA A 401 17.16 18.52 -0.24
C ALA A 401 15.68 18.88 -0.33
N ASP A 402 14.81 18.10 0.34
CA ASP A 402 13.37 18.28 0.38
C ASP A 402 12.91 19.34 1.38
N PHE A 403 13.82 19.77 2.26
CA PHE A 403 13.58 20.82 3.25
C PHE A 403 14.33 22.13 2.92
N ARG A 404 14.75 22.30 1.66
CA ARG A 404 15.34 23.55 1.18
C ARG A 404 14.28 24.63 0.99
N ILE A 405 14.64 25.85 1.30
CA ILE A 405 13.76 27.03 1.13
C ILE A 405 13.59 27.30 -0.37
N THR A 406 12.45 26.84 -0.91
CA THR A 406 11.99 27.12 -2.27
C THR A 406 10.50 27.35 -2.22
N PHE A 407 9.98 28.13 -3.16
CA PHE A 407 8.55 28.35 -3.25
C PHE A 407 7.74 27.05 -3.49
N ALA A 408 8.35 26.12 -4.23
CA ALA A 408 7.75 24.80 -4.48
C ALA A 408 7.58 23.94 -3.21
N ASN A 409 8.41 24.17 -2.19
CA ASN A 409 8.38 23.42 -0.94
C ASN A 409 7.46 24.05 0.14
N LYS A 410 6.84 25.20 -0.13
CA LYS A 410 5.95 25.87 0.83
C LYS A 410 4.90 24.92 1.41
N THR A 411 4.11 24.31 0.56
CA THR A 411 3.05 23.37 0.96
C THR A 411 3.60 22.19 1.75
N ARG A 412 4.78 21.70 1.40
CA ARG A 412 5.44 20.61 2.12
C ARG A 412 5.83 21.00 3.54
N PHE A 413 6.35 22.21 3.74
CA PHE A 413 6.63 22.71 5.09
C PHE A 413 5.36 22.80 5.93
N GLU A 414 4.29 23.31 5.36
CA GLU A 414 2.98 23.39 6.02
C GLU A 414 2.46 22.00 6.40
N ASP A 415 2.51 21.04 5.49
CA ASP A 415 2.07 19.66 5.75
C ASP A 415 2.90 18.97 6.84
N VAL A 416 4.22 19.16 6.84
CA VAL A 416 5.12 18.64 7.89
C VAL A 416 4.81 19.29 9.24
N ALA A 417 4.60 20.60 9.27
CA ALA A 417 4.23 21.32 10.49
C ALA A 417 2.88 20.83 11.02
N ILE A 418 1.87 20.65 10.17
CA ILE A 418 0.55 20.13 10.54
C ILE A 418 0.69 18.75 11.16
N MET A 419 1.40 17.82 10.51
CA MET A 419 1.59 16.46 11.05
C MET A 419 2.29 16.48 12.41
N LEU A 420 3.28 17.32 12.58
CA LEU A 420 4.04 17.44 13.81
C LEU A 420 3.18 17.98 14.97
N LEU A 421 2.47 19.08 14.69
CA LEU A 421 1.58 19.73 15.66
C LEU A 421 0.38 18.85 16.02
N GLN A 422 -0.18 18.08 15.11
CA GLN A 422 -1.22 17.10 15.40
C GLN A 422 -0.74 16.04 16.40
N LYS A 423 0.46 15.49 16.21
CA LYS A 423 1.06 14.54 17.16
C LYS A 423 1.34 15.18 18.52
N TYR A 424 1.78 16.44 18.54
CA TYR A 424 1.98 17.17 19.79
C TYR A 424 0.67 17.36 20.52
N LEU A 425 -0.37 17.85 19.85
CA LEU A 425 -1.69 18.07 20.41
C LEU A 425 -2.30 16.79 21.00
N GLU A 426 -2.18 15.66 20.33
CA GLU A 426 -2.66 14.37 20.86
C GLU A 426 -1.91 13.97 22.14
N ARG A 427 -0.59 14.09 22.14
CA ARG A 427 0.22 13.75 23.33
C ARG A 427 -0.04 14.73 24.47
N PHE A 428 -0.19 16.02 24.17
CA PHE A 428 -0.52 17.03 25.16
C PHE A 428 -1.87 16.72 25.81
N PHE A 429 -2.89 16.44 25.01
CA PHE A 429 -4.22 16.05 25.51
C PHE A 429 -4.15 14.78 26.39
N LYS A 430 -3.47 13.76 25.94
CA LYS A 430 -3.32 12.50 26.71
C LYS A 430 -2.63 12.74 28.06
N LYS A 431 -1.58 13.56 28.06
CA LYS A 431 -0.84 13.91 29.28
C LYS A 431 -1.73 14.69 30.25
N LYS A 432 -2.38 15.74 29.79
CA LYS A 432 -3.28 16.57 30.61
C LYS A 432 -4.47 15.76 31.15
N LYS A 433 -5.02 14.91 30.31
CA LYS A 433 -6.07 13.97 30.72
C LYS A 433 -5.58 13.03 31.84
N ALA A 434 -4.41 12.42 31.68
CA ALA A 434 -3.85 11.51 32.68
C ALA A 434 -3.54 12.23 34.00
N GLU A 435 -3.01 13.46 33.94
CA GLU A 435 -2.75 14.28 35.12
C GLU A 435 -4.05 14.60 35.88
N TRP A 436 -5.12 14.98 35.13
CA TRP A 436 -6.43 15.27 35.72
C TRP A 436 -7.12 14.04 36.31
N GLU A 437 -6.98 12.87 35.65
CA GLU A 437 -7.59 11.62 36.08
C GLU A 437 -6.88 10.99 37.30
N LYS A 438 -5.62 11.31 37.55
CA LYS A 438 -4.77 10.69 38.59
C LYS A 438 -5.44 10.56 39.96
N ASP A 439 -6.10 11.63 40.43
CA ASP A 439 -6.76 11.66 41.72
C ASP A 439 -8.23 11.20 41.68
N LYS A 440 -8.70 10.84 40.50
CA LYS A 440 -10.09 10.45 40.22
C LYS A 440 -10.22 8.97 39.84
N LEU A 441 -9.16 8.20 40.06
CA LEU A 441 -9.15 6.76 39.77
C LEU A 441 -9.70 5.99 40.96
N GLU A 442 -10.38 4.89 40.72
CA GLU A 442 -10.82 3.91 41.70
C GLU A 442 -10.59 2.49 41.20
N TYR A 443 -10.43 1.57 42.13
CA TYR A 443 -10.35 0.14 41.82
C TYR A 443 -11.74 -0.48 41.96
N VAL A 444 -12.21 -1.10 40.87
CA VAL A 444 -13.48 -1.85 40.84
C VAL A 444 -13.20 -3.29 40.47
N GLU A 445 -14.04 -4.20 40.96
CA GLU A 445 -13.95 -5.61 40.58
C GLU A 445 -14.20 -5.80 39.10
N LEU A 446 -13.42 -6.68 38.45
CA LEU A 446 -13.59 -7.04 37.05
C LEU A 446 -14.83 -7.94 36.95
N THR A 447 -15.98 -7.34 36.65
CA THR A 447 -17.19 -8.10 36.31
C THR A 447 -17.25 -8.30 34.82
N TYR A 448 -17.39 -9.55 34.40
CA TYR A 448 -17.28 -9.98 33.00
C TYR A 448 -18.18 -9.20 32.02
N ASN A 449 -19.32 -8.67 32.49
CA ASN A 449 -20.33 -8.01 31.66
C ASN A 449 -20.09 -6.50 31.42
N GLU A 450 -19.23 -5.85 32.18
CA GLU A 450 -19.01 -4.39 32.03
C GLU A 450 -17.78 -4.03 31.20
N PHE A 451 -16.77 -4.89 31.16
CA PHE A 451 -15.47 -4.59 30.54
C PHE A 451 -15.17 -5.39 29.28
N ILE A 452 -15.92 -6.44 29.00
CA ILE A 452 -15.79 -7.24 27.79
C ILE A 452 -17.03 -6.99 26.92
N LYS A 453 -17.18 -5.78 26.43
CA LYS A 453 -17.94 -5.55 25.20
C LYS A 453 -16.94 -5.71 24.06
N SER A 454 -17.06 -6.82 23.37
CA SER A 454 -16.44 -7.04 22.08
C SER A 454 -16.81 -5.90 21.15
N ASP A 455 -15.81 -5.16 20.66
CA ASP A 455 -15.96 -4.34 19.47
C ASP A 455 -16.20 -5.21 18.22
#